data_3028b996639437903dc4ec682e87f8d4
#
_entry.id   3028b996639437903dc4ec682e87f8d4
#
_cell.length_a   1.000
_cell.length_b   1.000
_cell.length_c   1.000
_cell.angle_alpha   90.00
_cell.angle_beta   90.00
_cell.angle_gamma   90.00
#
_symmetry.space_group_name_H-M   'P 1'
#
loop_
_entity.id
_entity.type
_entity.pdbx_description
1 polymer ?
#
loop_
_entity_poly.entity_id
_entity_poly.type
_entity_poly.pdbx_seq_one_letter_code
_entity_poly.pdbx_strand_id
1 'polypeptide(L)'
;MIDKRTMLAFVGGFAAIGAIAVALPHSVPAQAQGDARVASPTGEPVLIELFTSQGCSSCPPADKVAAKMAPSPGVVVISRPVTYWDRLGWKDTLAKEANTELQQAYARRGLSGQNGVYTPQAVVNGRFGTVGSRELEVRRGVAHNSGAGNAAIRVNDLGANGYGVGLGGDTAKTAELVLIGVTREVEVAIGSGENGGRTVTYTNALRDETRLASWNGGKASHVVTPAQLRVKGANRYALVLREPGGGPVLAARWLN
;
A
#
# COMPACT_ATOMS: atom_id res chain seq x y z
N MET A 1 26.63 -81.06 8.43
CA MET A 1 26.41 -81.88 9.63
C MET A 1 25.11 -81.31 10.26
N ILE A 2 23.94 -81.90 9.99
CA ILE A 2 23.25 -82.87 10.87
C ILE A 2 23.06 -82.22 12.27
N ASP A 3 21.86 -81.97 12.80
CA ASP A 3 20.81 -82.91 13.06
C ASP A 3 19.45 -82.19 13.36
N LYS A 4 18.48 -82.93 13.03
CA LYS A 4 17.07 -83.09 13.17
C LYS A 4 16.58 -83.17 14.62
N ARG A 5 15.23 -82.98 14.70
CA ARG A 5 14.22 -83.52 15.66
C ARG A 5 13.77 -82.51 16.74
N THR A 6 12.53 -82.32 17.13
CA THR A 6 11.37 -83.25 17.03
C THR A 6 10.07 -82.48 17.33
N MET A 7 9.03 -82.81 16.66
CA MET A 7 7.62 -82.58 16.83
C MET A 7 7.10 -82.77 18.26
N LEU A 8 6.18 -81.91 18.72
CA LEU A 8 5.01 -82.42 19.46
C LEU A 8 3.82 -81.45 19.36
N ALA A 9 2.71 -81.98 18.92
CA ALA A 9 1.40 -81.40 18.82
C ALA A 9 0.71 -81.41 20.19
N PHE A 10 -0.02 -80.40 20.52
CA PHE A 10 -1.10 -80.48 21.53
C PHE A 10 -2.34 -79.73 20.98
N VAL A 11 -3.37 -80.52 20.81
CA VAL A 11 -4.74 -80.13 20.53
C VAL A 11 -5.38 -79.71 21.84
N GLY A 12 -6.04 -78.60 21.86
CA GLY A 12 -6.83 -78.17 23.02
C GLY A 12 -7.80 -77.03 22.57
N GLY A 13 -9.02 -77.47 22.27
CA GLY A 13 -10.09 -76.51 21.97
C GLY A 13 -10.58 -75.77 23.19
N PHE A 14 -11.02 -74.57 23.05
CA PHE A 14 -11.96 -73.92 23.96
C PHE A 14 -12.77 -72.83 23.29
N ALA A 15 -14.04 -73.03 23.38
CA ALA A 15 -15.20 -72.13 23.46
C ALA A 15 -15.09 -70.71 22.93
N ALA A 16 -15.94 -70.40 21.96
CA ALA A 16 -16.37 -69.09 21.55
C ALA A 16 -17.18 -68.41 22.67
N ILE A 17 -16.73 -67.25 23.16
CA ILE A 17 -17.57 -66.31 23.87
C ILE A 17 -17.71 -65.06 22.99
N GLY A 18 -18.92 -64.91 22.45
CA GLY A 18 -19.28 -63.73 21.65
C GLY A 18 -19.36 -62.49 22.51
N ALA A 19 -18.43 -61.56 22.32
CA ALA A 19 -18.54 -60.22 22.85
C ALA A 19 -19.29 -59.35 21.84
N ILE A 20 -20.51 -58.93 22.18
CA ILE A 20 -21.28 -57.94 21.47
C ILE A 20 -20.61 -56.59 21.75
N ALA A 21 -19.86 -56.08 20.80
CA ALA A 21 -19.35 -54.70 20.84
C ALA A 21 -20.51 -53.74 20.50
N VAL A 22 -21.04 -53.10 21.53
CA VAL A 22 -21.93 -51.94 21.35
C VAL A 22 -21.09 -50.76 20.83
N ALA A 23 -21.23 -50.48 19.54
CA ALA A 23 -20.64 -49.29 18.92
C ALA A 23 -21.38 -48.04 19.42
N LEU A 24 -20.75 -47.27 20.32
CA LEU A 24 -21.19 -45.95 20.65
C LEU A 24 -20.88 -45.00 19.46
N PRO A 25 -21.83 -44.16 19.08
CA PRO A 25 -21.54 -43.16 18.03
C PRO A 25 -20.52 -42.18 18.56
N HIS A 26 -19.33 -42.15 17.97
CA HIS A 26 -18.35 -41.10 18.19
C HIS A 26 -18.87 -39.85 17.53
N SER A 27 -19.42 -38.92 18.33
CA SER A 27 -19.70 -37.57 17.88
C SER A 27 -18.36 -36.89 17.60
N VAL A 28 -18.00 -36.79 16.32
CA VAL A 28 -16.89 -35.94 15.85
C VAL A 28 -17.34 -34.49 16.12
N PRO A 29 -16.60 -33.70 16.94
CA PRO A 29 -16.93 -32.30 17.09
C PRO A 29 -16.77 -31.64 15.72
N ALA A 30 -17.83 -30.96 15.25
CA ALA A 30 -17.77 -30.12 14.09
C ALA A 30 -16.66 -29.08 14.30
N GLN A 31 -15.53 -29.27 13.62
CA GLN A 31 -14.51 -28.25 13.52
C GLN A 31 -15.17 -27.04 12.87
N ALA A 32 -15.36 -25.99 13.64
CA ALA A 32 -15.69 -24.68 13.13
C ALA A 32 -14.66 -24.37 12.03
N GLN A 33 -15.11 -24.34 10.80
CA GLN A 33 -14.37 -23.78 9.68
C GLN A 33 -14.16 -22.32 10.02
N GLY A 34 -13.06 -22.03 10.70
CA GLY A 34 -12.58 -20.69 10.85
C GLY A 34 -12.34 -20.16 9.42
N ASP A 35 -13.05 -19.08 9.08
CA ASP A 35 -12.80 -18.30 7.89
C ASP A 35 -11.30 -18.18 7.72
N ALA A 36 -10.76 -18.80 6.68
CA ALA A 36 -9.42 -18.60 6.22
C ALA A 36 -9.33 -17.13 5.76
N ARG A 37 -9.10 -16.24 6.73
CA ARG A 37 -8.65 -14.88 6.42
C ARG A 37 -7.41 -15.07 5.56
N VAL A 38 -7.55 -14.73 4.28
CA VAL A 38 -6.42 -14.58 3.38
C VAL A 38 -5.42 -13.72 4.14
N ALA A 39 -4.31 -14.30 4.55
CA ALA A 39 -3.24 -13.59 5.22
C ALA A 39 -2.83 -12.46 4.27
N SER A 40 -3.07 -11.20 4.68
CA SER A 40 -2.53 -10.06 3.96
C SER A 40 -1.03 -10.28 3.82
N PRO A 41 -0.42 -9.94 2.67
CA PRO A 41 1.02 -10.07 2.52
C PRO A 41 1.69 -9.42 3.72
N THR A 42 2.63 -10.13 4.33
CA THR A 42 3.31 -9.75 5.58
C THR A 42 4.11 -8.47 5.36
N GLY A 43 3.49 -7.32 5.58
CA GLY A 43 4.12 -6.00 5.47
C GLY A 43 3.11 -4.89 5.17
N GLU A 44 3.39 -3.69 5.66
CA GLU A 44 2.64 -2.50 5.28
C GLU A 44 2.87 -2.19 3.79
N PRO A 45 1.83 -1.71 3.07
CA PRO A 45 2.00 -1.29 1.68
C PRO A 45 3.05 -0.18 1.53
N VAL A 46 3.75 -0.22 0.40
CA VAL A 46 4.76 0.76 0.03
C VAL A 46 4.10 1.92 -0.71
N LEU A 47 4.37 3.16 -0.30
CA LEU A 47 3.91 4.36 -0.99
C LEU A 47 4.84 4.70 -2.15
N ILE A 48 4.27 4.92 -3.33
CA ILE A 48 4.93 5.54 -4.49
C ILE A 48 4.27 6.88 -4.75
N GLU A 49 5.04 7.95 -4.72
CA GLU A 49 4.60 9.30 -5.09
C GLU A 49 5.25 9.67 -6.41
N LEU A 50 4.45 9.86 -7.46
CA LEU A 50 4.93 10.27 -8.78
C LEU A 50 4.73 11.78 -8.95
N PHE A 51 5.81 12.55 -8.93
CA PHE A 51 5.81 13.96 -9.31
C PHE A 51 5.86 14.07 -10.83
N THR A 52 4.80 14.63 -11.42
CA THR A 52 4.52 14.69 -12.85
C THR A 52 3.95 16.05 -13.23
N SER A 53 3.75 16.33 -14.50
CA SER A 53 3.04 17.52 -14.96
C SER A 53 2.49 17.34 -16.38
N GLN A 54 1.34 17.95 -16.64
CA GLN A 54 0.75 18.05 -17.99
C GLN A 54 1.67 18.78 -18.98
N GLY A 55 2.48 19.74 -18.48
CA GLY A 55 3.43 20.49 -19.29
C GLY A 55 4.75 19.77 -19.61
N CYS A 56 5.00 18.60 -19.02
CA CYS A 56 6.28 17.90 -19.13
C CYS A 56 6.23 16.78 -20.17
N SER A 57 6.92 16.90 -21.30
CA SER A 57 6.90 15.91 -22.40
C SER A 57 7.50 14.54 -22.04
N SER A 58 8.38 14.48 -21.05
CA SER A 58 8.97 13.24 -20.56
C SER A 58 8.12 12.54 -19.48
N CYS A 59 7.01 13.15 -19.03
CA CYS A 59 6.16 12.62 -17.97
C CYS A 59 5.20 11.47 -18.39
N PRO A 60 4.57 11.48 -19.58
CA PRO A 60 3.59 10.45 -19.92
C PRO A 60 4.07 8.99 -19.82
N PRO A 61 5.33 8.64 -20.13
CA PRO A 61 5.84 7.30 -19.86
C PRO A 61 5.81 6.92 -18.37
N ALA A 62 6.07 7.88 -17.46
CA ALA A 62 6.02 7.63 -16.01
C ALA A 62 4.58 7.51 -15.50
N ASP A 63 3.64 8.27 -16.06
CA ASP A 63 2.22 8.14 -15.74
C ASP A 63 1.70 6.73 -16.10
N LYS A 64 2.19 6.15 -17.21
CA LYS A 64 1.91 4.75 -17.57
C LYS A 64 2.52 3.75 -16.58
N VAL A 65 3.73 4.01 -16.07
CA VAL A 65 4.33 3.18 -15.01
C VAL A 65 3.49 3.24 -13.74
N ALA A 66 3.03 4.42 -13.33
CA ALA A 66 2.14 4.58 -12.18
C ALA A 66 0.83 3.80 -12.36
N ALA A 67 0.20 3.89 -13.54
CA ALA A 67 -1.01 3.13 -13.88
C ALA A 67 -0.79 1.61 -13.79
N LYS A 68 0.34 1.12 -14.30
CA LYS A 68 0.72 -0.30 -14.25
C LYS A 68 0.98 -0.81 -12.84
N MET A 69 1.51 0.05 -11.96
CA MET A 69 1.84 -0.31 -10.58
C MET A 69 0.66 -0.15 -9.61
N ALA A 70 -0.29 0.72 -9.90
CA ALA A 70 -1.42 1.00 -9.01
C ALA A 70 -2.29 -0.21 -8.62
N PRO A 71 -2.52 -1.24 -9.48
CA PRO A 71 -3.24 -2.45 -9.10
C PRO A 71 -2.39 -3.47 -8.33
N SER A 72 -1.08 -3.26 -8.17
CA SER A 72 -0.20 -4.22 -7.52
C SER A 72 -0.53 -4.35 -6.03
N PRO A 73 -0.68 -5.58 -5.50
CA PRO A 73 -0.87 -5.79 -4.08
C PRO A 73 0.28 -5.19 -3.26
N GLY A 74 -0.04 -4.59 -2.12
CA GLY A 74 0.98 -4.02 -1.22
C GLY A 74 1.61 -2.71 -1.72
N VAL A 75 0.96 -2.02 -2.68
CA VAL A 75 1.43 -0.72 -3.18
C VAL A 75 0.32 0.33 -3.09
N VAL A 76 0.68 1.52 -2.65
CA VAL A 76 -0.13 2.74 -2.74
C VAL A 76 0.55 3.68 -3.72
N VAL A 77 -0.10 4.00 -4.84
CA VAL A 77 0.43 4.93 -5.85
C VAL A 77 -0.37 6.22 -5.81
N ILE A 78 0.31 7.36 -5.68
CA ILE A 78 -0.27 8.71 -5.73
C ILE A 78 0.43 9.52 -6.81
N SER A 79 -0.29 10.02 -7.81
CA SER A 79 0.23 11.01 -8.74
C SER A 79 0.12 12.41 -8.14
N ARG A 80 1.23 13.16 -8.15
CA ARG A 80 1.41 14.49 -7.57
C ARG A 80 1.81 15.49 -8.65
N PRO A 81 0.87 16.04 -9.42
CA PRO A 81 1.16 17.07 -10.41
C PRO A 81 1.73 18.34 -9.75
N VAL A 82 2.83 18.86 -10.31
CA VAL A 82 3.59 20.00 -9.80
C VAL A 82 3.32 21.26 -10.61
N THR A 83 3.51 22.44 -10.00
CA THR A 83 3.11 23.74 -10.55
C THR A 83 4.19 24.43 -11.38
N TYR A 84 5.46 24.10 -11.23
CA TYR A 84 6.56 24.87 -11.84
C TYR A 84 6.67 24.74 -13.36
N TRP A 85 5.89 23.83 -14.00
CA TRP A 85 5.73 23.74 -15.45
C TRP A 85 4.70 24.72 -16.01
N ASP A 86 3.79 25.27 -15.20
CA ASP A 86 2.70 26.16 -15.63
C ASP A 86 3.21 27.41 -16.36
N ARG A 87 4.42 27.86 -16.03
CA ARG A 87 5.09 29.00 -16.69
C ARG A 87 5.41 28.78 -18.19
N LEU A 88 5.29 27.54 -18.70
CA LEU A 88 5.60 27.19 -20.08
C LEU A 88 4.37 27.19 -21.02
N GLY A 89 3.31 27.90 -20.64
CA GLY A 89 2.17 28.17 -21.51
C GLY A 89 0.99 27.21 -21.40
N TRP A 90 1.02 26.30 -20.44
CA TRP A 90 -0.12 25.45 -20.08
C TRP A 90 -0.24 25.37 -18.58
N LYS A 91 -1.40 25.76 -18.04
CA LYS A 91 -1.70 25.61 -16.61
C LYS A 91 -2.23 24.20 -16.35
N ASP A 92 -1.47 23.41 -15.59
CA ASP A 92 -1.83 22.05 -15.21
C ASP A 92 -3.08 22.07 -14.31
N THR A 93 -4.16 21.44 -14.76
CA THR A 93 -5.47 21.46 -14.10
C THR A 93 -5.51 20.62 -12.81
N LEU A 94 -4.48 19.80 -12.57
CA LEU A 94 -4.34 18.91 -11.42
C LEU A 94 -3.22 19.36 -10.48
N ALA A 95 -2.35 20.28 -10.92
CA ALA A 95 -1.20 20.71 -10.14
C ALA A 95 -1.59 21.40 -8.84
N LYS A 96 -0.78 21.16 -7.83
CA LYS A 96 -0.90 21.79 -6.51
C LYS A 96 0.47 22.25 -6.01
N GLU A 97 0.52 23.44 -5.44
CA GLU A 97 1.77 23.98 -4.87
C GLU A 97 2.31 23.08 -3.75
N ALA A 98 1.43 22.49 -2.93
CA ALA A 98 1.82 21.55 -1.89
C ALA A 98 2.59 20.32 -2.43
N ASN A 99 2.32 19.89 -3.69
CA ASN A 99 3.11 18.85 -4.34
C ASN A 99 4.53 19.34 -4.67
N THR A 100 4.64 20.56 -5.19
CA THR A 100 5.93 21.21 -5.48
C THR A 100 6.75 21.37 -4.19
N GLU A 101 6.13 21.84 -3.13
CA GLU A 101 6.77 21.99 -1.80
C GLU A 101 7.25 20.67 -1.22
N LEU A 102 6.42 19.60 -1.31
CA LEU A 102 6.80 18.27 -0.87
C LEU A 102 7.97 17.73 -1.69
N GLN A 103 7.96 17.91 -3.02
CA GLN A 103 9.06 17.51 -3.88
C GLN A 103 10.36 18.25 -3.52
N GLN A 104 10.29 19.55 -3.25
CA GLN A 104 11.42 20.34 -2.77
C GLN A 104 11.94 19.84 -1.41
N ALA A 105 11.03 19.43 -0.51
CA ALA A 105 11.43 18.83 0.75
C ALA A 105 12.19 17.50 0.54
N TYR A 106 11.76 16.67 -0.38
CA TYR A 106 12.51 15.48 -0.80
C TYR A 106 13.86 15.81 -1.43
N ALA A 107 13.94 16.87 -2.25
CA ALA A 107 15.21 17.33 -2.83
C ALA A 107 16.20 17.77 -1.76
N ARG A 108 15.75 18.54 -0.75
CA ARG A 108 16.59 18.95 0.40
C ARG A 108 17.13 17.76 1.20
N ARG A 109 16.46 16.62 1.14
CA ARG A 109 16.91 15.35 1.75
C ARG A 109 17.75 14.46 0.83
N GLY A 110 18.14 14.97 -0.36
CA GLY A 110 18.99 14.27 -1.31
C GLY A 110 18.28 13.23 -2.19
N LEU A 111 16.95 13.23 -2.24
CA LEU A 111 16.20 12.26 -3.04
C LEU A 111 16.02 12.66 -4.52
N SER A 112 16.53 13.83 -4.93
CA SER A 112 16.41 14.35 -6.30
C SER A 112 17.75 14.39 -7.07
N GLY A 113 18.81 13.81 -6.54
CA GLY A 113 20.14 13.93 -7.12
C GLY A 113 20.73 15.34 -7.02
N GLN A 114 21.64 15.70 -7.92
CA GLN A 114 22.44 16.94 -7.79
C GLN A 114 21.73 18.21 -8.30
N ASN A 115 20.69 18.10 -9.11
CA ASN A 115 20.13 19.23 -9.85
C ASN A 115 18.80 19.77 -9.29
N GLY A 116 18.48 19.48 -8.02
CA GLY A 116 17.22 19.91 -7.43
C GLY A 116 16.01 19.09 -7.89
N VAL A 117 14.84 19.74 -8.00
CA VAL A 117 13.60 19.06 -8.42
C VAL A 117 13.57 18.81 -9.92
N TYR A 118 12.99 17.67 -10.33
CA TYR A 118 12.80 17.30 -11.73
C TYR A 118 11.52 16.48 -11.91
N THR A 119 10.97 16.45 -13.11
CA THR A 119 9.91 15.54 -13.51
C THR A 119 10.30 14.72 -14.75
N PRO A 120 9.81 13.48 -14.87
CA PRO A 120 9.03 12.74 -13.86
C PRO A 120 9.92 12.17 -12.75
N GLN A 121 9.57 12.37 -11.50
CA GLN A 121 10.26 11.78 -10.35
C GLN A 121 9.34 10.83 -9.59
N ALA A 122 9.77 9.60 -9.32
CA ALA A 122 9.14 8.71 -8.37
C ALA A 122 9.90 8.73 -7.05
N VAL A 123 9.16 8.90 -5.95
CA VAL A 123 9.68 8.76 -4.58
C VAL A 123 8.99 7.59 -3.90
N VAL A 124 9.77 6.65 -3.38
CA VAL A 124 9.27 5.44 -2.72
C VAL A 124 9.50 5.56 -1.21
N ASN A 125 8.41 5.51 -0.44
CA ASN A 125 8.37 5.64 1.02
C ASN A 125 9.17 6.83 1.59
N GLY A 126 9.35 7.93 0.80
CA GLY A 126 10.17 9.07 1.22
C GLY A 126 11.63 8.69 1.53
N ARG A 127 12.13 7.58 0.99
CA ARG A 127 13.48 7.02 1.23
C ARG A 127 14.29 6.81 -0.02
N PHE A 128 13.66 6.59 -1.16
CA PHE A 128 14.32 6.32 -2.43
C PHE A 128 13.68 7.15 -3.53
N GLY A 129 14.50 7.88 -4.29
CA GLY A 129 14.06 8.70 -5.43
C GLY A 129 14.69 8.22 -6.73
N THR A 130 13.92 8.19 -7.81
CA THR A 130 14.40 7.84 -9.16
C THR A 130 13.56 8.53 -10.24
N VAL A 131 14.02 8.45 -11.50
CA VAL A 131 13.22 8.89 -12.66
C VAL A 131 11.99 8.01 -12.80
N GLY A 132 10.79 8.59 -12.76
CA GLY A 132 9.51 7.86 -12.67
C GLY A 132 9.24 6.92 -13.84
N SER A 133 9.83 7.16 -15.02
CA SER A 133 9.71 6.28 -16.19
C SER A 133 10.62 5.05 -16.17
N ARG A 134 11.56 4.96 -15.23
CA ARG A 134 12.45 3.81 -15.06
C ARG A 134 11.78 2.71 -14.22
N GLU A 135 10.82 2.01 -14.82
CA GLU A 135 9.98 1.02 -14.12
C GLU A 135 10.79 0.03 -13.26
N LEU A 136 11.90 -0.50 -13.76
CA LEU A 136 12.73 -1.45 -13.02
C LEU A 136 13.33 -0.83 -11.75
N GLU A 137 13.73 0.43 -11.79
CA GLU A 137 14.26 1.13 -10.61
C GLU A 137 13.15 1.40 -9.60
N VAL A 138 11.95 1.81 -10.06
CA VAL A 138 10.78 1.98 -9.19
C VAL A 138 10.44 0.65 -8.49
N ARG A 139 10.40 -0.47 -9.22
CA ARG A 139 10.15 -1.80 -8.65
C ARG A 139 11.24 -2.24 -7.65
N ARG A 140 12.51 -1.94 -7.92
CA ARG A 140 13.61 -2.17 -6.97
C ARG A 140 13.43 -1.34 -5.70
N GLY A 141 13.05 -0.07 -5.84
CA GLY A 141 12.71 0.80 -4.71
C GLY A 141 11.59 0.23 -3.86
N VAL A 142 10.52 -0.28 -4.48
CA VAL A 142 9.41 -0.95 -3.78
C VAL A 142 9.91 -2.19 -3.03
N ALA A 143 10.63 -3.09 -3.70
CA ALA A 143 11.13 -4.32 -3.09
C ALA A 143 12.05 -4.04 -1.90
N HIS A 144 12.95 -3.04 -2.01
CA HIS A 144 13.86 -2.64 -0.94
C HIS A 144 13.16 -2.01 0.26
N ASN A 145 12.02 -1.35 0.03
CA ASN A 145 11.26 -0.66 1.08
C ASN A 145 10.07 -1.50 1.63
N SER A 146 9.83 -2.69 1.09
CA SER A 146 8.82 -3.60 1.59
C SER A 146 9.21 -4.10 2.99
N GLY A 147 8.33 -3.92 3.97
CA GLY A 147 8.60 -4.32 5.35
C GLY A 147 9.59 -3.43 6.12
N ALA A 148 10.05 -2.32 5.52
CA ALA A 148 11.02 -1.43 6.15
C ALA A 148 10.45 -0.51 7.24
N GLY A 149 9.13 -0.50 7.44
CA GLY A 149 8.44 0.33 8.44
C GLY A 149 8.24 -0.41 9.77
N ASN A 150 8.48 0.28 10.88
CA ASN A 150 8.17 -0.23 12.24
C ASN A 150 6.77 0.18 12.71
N ALA A 151 5.93 0.66 11.82
CA ALA A 151 4.57 1.10 12.12
C ALA A 151 3.55 0.41 11.23
N ALA A 152 2.31 0.33 11.71
CA ALA A 152 1.19 -0.27 10.99
C ALA A 152 -0.06 0.61 11.09
N ILE A 153 -0.82 0.66 10.00
CA ILE A 153 -2.15 1.26 9.94
C ILE A 153 -3.18 0.14 9.79
N ARG A 154 -4.15 0.07 10.69
CA ARG A 154 -5.31 -0.82 10.59
C ARG A 154 -6.56 0.02 10.36
N VAL A 155 -7.42 -0.44 9.46
CA VAL A 155 -8.66 0.25 9.10
C VAL A 155 -9.83 -0.69 9.34
N ASN A 156 -10.87 -0.18 10.00
CA ASN A 156 -12.14 -0.84 10.19
C ASN A 156 -13.24 0.05 9.61
N ASP A 157 -14.09 -0.49 8.77
CA ASP A 157 -15.26 0.23 8.25
C ASP A 157 -16.30 0.36 9.39
N LEU A 158 -16.72 1.60 9.64
CA LEU A 158 -17.77 1.93 10.62
C LEU A 158 -19.11 2.30 9.94
N GLY A 159 -19.25 1.95 8.67
CA GLY A 159 -20.43 2.24 7.86
C GLY A 159 -20.70 3.74 7.75
N ALA A 160 -21.90 4.18 8.12
CA ALA A 160 -22.30 5.58 8.09
C ALA A 160 -21.43 6.51 8.96
N ASN A 161 -20.61 5.97 9.88
CA ASN A 161 -19.75 6.72 10.78
C ASN A 161 -18.32 6.91 10.25
N GLY A 162 -18.00 6.42 9.04
CA GLY A 162 -16.68 6.54 8.42
C GLY A 162 -15.77 5.36 8.72
N TYR A 163 -14.49 5.63 9.06
CA TYR A 163 -13.50 4.58 9.27
C TYR A 163 -12.78 4.74 10.61
N GLY A 164 -12.74 3.65 11.38
CA GLY A 164 -11.86 3.53 12.53
C GLY A 164 -10.43 3.23 12.07
N VAL A 165 -9.46 3.98 12.56
CA VAL A 165 -8.04 3.86 12.24
C VAL A 165 -7.27 3.53 13.49
N GLY A 166 -6.62 2.36 13.52
CA GLY A 166 -5.68 1.95 14.55
C GLY A 166 -4.24 2.14 14.08
N LEU A 167 -3.42 2.76 14.89
CA LEU A 167 -1.98 2.86 14.70
C LEU A 167 -1.25 1.99 15.70
N GLY A 168 -0.12 1.42 15.30
CA GLY A 168 0.74 0.63 16.17
C GLY A 168 2.17 0.58 15.66
N GLY A 169 3.09 0.23 16.55
CA GLY A 169 4.52 0.18 16.25
C GLY A 169 5.29 1.32 16.90
N ASP A 170 6.47 1.63 16.36
CA ASP A 170 7.39 2.61 16.90
C ASP A 170 7.87 3.62 15.86
N THR A 171 8.30 4.77 16.35
CA THR A 171 8.92 5.83 15.54
C THR A 171 10.02 6.53 16.34
N ALA A 172 11.11 6.88 15.67
CA ALA A 172 12.20 7.65 16.28
C ALA A 172 11.87 9.15 16.41
N LYS A 173 10.90 9.63 15.62
CA LYS A 173 10.47 11.03 15.60
C LYS A 173 8.96 11.10 15.53
N THR A 174 8.38 12.23 15.96
CA THR A 174 6.95 12.49 15.74
C THR A 174 6.59 12.28 14.26
N ALA A 175 5.61 11.44 14.00
CA ALA A 175 5.03 11.23 12.69
C ALA A 175 3.66 11.91 12.59
N GLU A 176 3.20 12.10 11.36
CA GLU A 176 1.89 12.65 11.05
C GLU A 176 1.04 11.59 10.35
N LEU A 177 -0.17 11.38 10.84
CA LEU A 177 -1.20 10.65 10.11
C LEU A 177 -1.87 11.62 9.14
N VAL A 178 -1.84 11.29 7.87
CA VAL A 178 -2.34 12.13 6.78
C VAL A 178 -3.40 11.37 5.99
N LEU A 179 -4.53 12.02 5.72
CA LEU A 179 -5.57 11.55 4.80
C LEU A 179 -5.31 12.16 3.42
N ILE A 180 -5.22 11.33 2.40
CA ILE A 180 -5.02 11.71 1.02
C ILE A 180 -6.25 11.33 0.20
N GLY A 181 -6.92 12.32 -0.39
CA GLY A 181 -8.01 12.13 -1.34
C GLY A 181 -7.50 12.20 -2.78
N VAL A 182 -7.83 11.21 -3.60
CA VAL A 182 -7.41 11.13 -5.01
C VAL A 182 -8.58 10.87 -5.95
N THR A 183 -8.46 11.30 -7.21
CA THR A 183 -9.26 10.75 -8.30
C THR A 183 -8.56 9.51 -8.82
N ARG A 184 -9.24 8.36 -8.78
CA ARG A 184 -8.68 7.06 -9.17
C ARG A 184 -8.14 7.08 -10.59
N GLU A 185 -8.87 7.70 -11.51
CA GLU A 185 -8.48 7.89 -12.90
C GLU A 185 -9.08 9.18 -13.44
N VAL A 186 -8.27 9.98 -14.12
CA VAL A 186 -8.73 11.21 -14.77
C VAL A 186 -7.99 11.43 -16.08
N GLU A 187 -8.74 11.61 -17.14
CA GLU A 187 -8.23 11.99 -18.47
C GLU A 187 -8.22 13.50 -18.61
N VAL A 188 -7.14 14.03 -19.14
CA VAL A 188 -6.99 15.46 -19.45
C VAL A 188 -6.57 15.64 -20.88
N ALA A 189 -7.39 16.36 -21.66
CA ALA A 189 -7.02 16.87 -22.97
C ALA A 189 -6.16 18.13 -22.77
N ILE A 190 -4.89 18.07 -23.17
CA ILE A 190 -3.91 19.13 -22.98
C ILE A 190 -3.93 20.03 -24.19
N GLY A 191 -4.29 21.31 -23.99
CA GLY A 191 -4.53 22.25 -25.08
C GLY A 191 -3.26 22.90 -25.64
N SER A 192 -2.19 23.04 -24.84
CA SER A 192 -0.94 23.68 -25.27
C SER A 192 0.27 23.17 -24.48
N GLY A 193 1.45 23.77 -24.71
CA GLY A 193 2.72 23.32 -24.12
C GLY A 193 3.30 22.07 -24.81
N GLU A 194 4.28 21.43 -24.19
CA GLU A 194 5.02 20.31 -24.79
C GLU A 194 4.15 19.05 -25.05
N ASN A 195 3.04 18.91 -24.35
CA ASN A 195 2.07 17.83 -24.57
C ASN A 195 0.78 18.30 -25.24
N GLY A 196 0.78 19.51 -25.84
CA GLY A 196 -0.38 20.06 -26.53
C GLY A 196 -0.95 19.10 -27.59
N GLY A 197 -2.29 18.99 -27.66
CA GLY A 197 -3.01 18.09 -28.55
C GLY A 197 -3.07 16.63 -28.08
N ARG A 198 -2.47 16.28 -26.92
CA ARG A 198 -2.53 14.93 -26.36
C ARG A 198 -3.62 14.83 -25.29
N THR A 199 -4.22 13.67 -25.16
CA THR A 199 -4.99 13.26 -23.96
C THR A 199 -4.13 12.34 -23.13
N VAL A 200 -3.95 12.69 -21.84
CA VAL A 200 -3.15 11.90 -20.88
C VAL A 200 -4.03 11.47 -19.72
N THR A 201 -3.91 10.20 -19.36
CA THR A 201 -4.61 9.61 -18.20
C THR A 201 -3.70 9.62 -16.99
N TYR A 202 -4.19 10.18 -15.89
CA TYR A 202 -3.51 10.21 -14.59
C TYR A 202 -4.19 9.24 -13.63
N THR A 203 -3.38 8.43 -12.95
CA THR A 203 -3.84 7.42 -11.99
C THR A 203 -3.66 7.92 -10.57
N ASN A 204 -4.72 7.82 -9.75
CA ASN A 204 -4.73 8.28 -8.35
C ASN A 204 -4.20 9.72 -8.21
N ALA A 205 -4.71 10.62 -9.07
CA ALA A 205 -4.31 12.02 -9.05
C ALA A 205 -4.75 12.71 -7.75
N LEU A 206 -3.81 13.33 -7.03
CA LEU A 206 -4.07 14.01 -5.76
C LEU A 206 -5.14 15.10 -5.92
N ARG A 207 -6.12 15.09 -5.02
CA ARG A 207 -7.14 16.14 -4.89
C ARG A 207 -6.94 16.95 -3.63
N ASP A 208 -6.65 16.29 -2.54
CA ASP A 208 -6.39 16.96 -1.27
C ASP A 208 -5.55 16.09 -0.34
N GLU A 209 -4.88 16.75 0.59
CA GLU A 209 -4.11 16.13 1.64
C GLU A 209 -4.36 16.86 2.95
N THR A 210 -4.86 16.15 3.96
CA THR A 210 -5.22 16.69 5.25
C THR A 210 -4.49 15.95 6.37
N ARG A 211 -3.76 16.68 7.21
CA ARG A 211 -3.18 16.14 8.44
C ARG A 211 -4.29 15.86 9.46
N LEU A 212 -4.37 14.62 9.93
CA LEU A 212 -5.37 14.19 10.90
C LEU A 212 -4.88 14.25 12.34
N ALA A 213 -3.65 13.77 12.58
CA ALA A 213 -3.09 13.66 13.93
C ALA A 213 -1.55 13.63 13.91
N SER A 214 -0.95 13.90 15.06
CA SER A 214 0.45 13.55 15.35
C SER A 214 0.50 12.20 16.05
N TRP A 215 1.59 11.45 15.83
CA TRP A 215 1.82 10.15 16.44
C TRP A 215 3.29 10.02 16.90
N ASN A 216 3.49 9.56 18.13
CA ASN A 216 4.81 9.43 18.76
C ASN A 216 5.17 7.98 19.10
N GLY A 217 4.62 7.03 18.34
CA GLY A 217 4.78 5.61 18.61
C GLY A 217 3.68 5.03 19.51
N GLY A 218 3.71 3.72 19.69
CA GLY A 218 2.74 2.97 20.49
C GLY A 218 1.38 2.81 19.82
N LYS A 219 0.39 2.36 20.60
CA LYS A 219 -0.99 2.21 20.14
C LYS A 219 -1.71 3.55 20.17
N ALA A 220 -2.34 3.91 19.06
CA ALA A 220 -3.23 5.07 18.97
C ALA A 220 -4.45 4.75 18.11
N SER A 221 -5.52 5.51 18.29
CA SER A 221 -6.73 5.38 17.46
C SER A 221 -7.20 6.75 16.98
N HIS A 222 -7.78 6.76 15.79
CA HIS A 222 -8.38 7.94 15.17
C HIS A 222 -9.66 7.52 14.42
N VAL A 223 -10.57 8.43 14.17
CA VAL A 223 -11.74 8.21 13.32
C VAL A 223 -11.68 9.17 12.14
N VAL A 224 -11.69 8.61 10.94
CA VAL A 224 -11.90 9.38 9.71
C VAL A 224 -13.41 9.52 9.50
N THR A 225 -13.91 10.73 9.66
CA THR A 225 -15.34 11.01 9.59
C THR A 225 -15.82 11.10 8.13
N PRO A 226 -17.14 10.89 7.87
CA PRO A 226 -17.70 11.08 6.53
C PRO A 226 -17.50 12.49 5.96
N ALA A 227 -17.41 13.50 6.82
CA ALA A 227 -17.15 14.88 6.39
C ALA A 227 -15.75 15.04 5.78
N GLN A 228 -14.74 14.38 6.35
CA GLN A 228 -13.37 14.39 5.84
C GLN A 228 -13.22 13.65 4.50
N LEU A 229 -14.16 12.77 4.16
CA LEU A 229 -14.22 12.03 2.88
C LEU A 229 -14.98 12.79 1.78
N ARG A 230 -15.39 14.04 2.01
CA ARG A 230 -16.12 14.88 1.04
C ARG A 230 -15.18 15.83 0.29
N VAL A 231 -14.05 15.33 -0.18
CA VAL A 231 -13.10 16.11 -0.99
C VAL A 231 -13.60 16.20 -2.43
N LYS A 232 -13.73 17.42 -2.95
CA LYS A 232 -14.20 17.64 -4.34
C LYS A 232 -13.31 16.94 -5.35
N GLY A 233 -13.91 16.07 -6.16
CA GLY A 233 -13.23 15.30 -7.19
C GLY A 233 -12.47 14.07 -6.69
N ALA A 234 -12.39 13.82 -5.38
CA ALA A 234 -11.85 12.58 -4.85
C ALA A 234 -12.91 11.47 -4.87
N ASN A 235 -12.50 10.28 -5.25
CA ASN A 235 -13.31 9.06 -5.23
C ASN A 235 -12.58 7.86 -4.63
N ARG A 236 -11.37 8.09 -4.08
CA ARG A 236 -10.57 7.12 -3.35
C ARG A 236 -9.72 7.83 -2.30
N TYR A 237 -9.48 7.15 -1.17
CA TYR A 237 -8.74 7.72 -0.05
C TYR A 237 -7.67 6.80 0.46
N ALA A 238 -6.51 7.36 0.81
CA ALA A 238 -5.42 6.65 1.45
C ALA A 238 -5.06 7.32 2.79
N LEU A 239 -4.54 6.52 3.72
CA LEU A 239 -3.87 6.97 4.92
C LEU A 239 -2.37 6.80 4.74
N VAL A 240 -1.61 7.80 5.12
CA VAL A 240 -0.15 7.79 5.15
C VAL A 240 0.32 8.24 6.52
N LEU A 241 1.17 7.45 7.14
CA LEU A 241 1.86 7.81 8.37
C LEU A 241 3.31 8.11 8.00
N ARG A 242 3.74 9.36 8.16
CA ARG A 242 5.07 9.82 7.74
C ARG A 242 5.69 10.81 8.72
N GLU A 243 7.01 10.90 8.74
CA GLU A 243 7.71 12.01 9.39
C GLU A 243 7.45 13.31 8.62
N PRO A 244 7.31 14.47 9.31
CA PRO A 244 7.05 15.76 8.67
C PRO A 244 8.14 16.18 7.69
N GLY A 245 7.83 17.18 6.83
CA GLY A 245 8.80 17.82 5.94
C GLY A 245 9.37 16.88 4.87
N GLY A 246 8.55 15.98 4.32
CA GLY A 246 8.99 14.99 3.35
C GLY A 246 9.84 13.89 3.98
N GLY A 247 9.66 13.60 5.27
CA GLY A 247 10.35 12.54 5.97
C GLY A 247 9.94 11.14 5.50
N PRO A 248 10.59 10.08 6.04
CA PRO A 248 10.25 8.71 5.73
C PRO A 248 8.78 8.40 5.97
N VAL A 249 8.18 7.64 5.06
CA VAL A 249 6.86 7.03 5.25
C VAL A 249 7.05 5.75 6.06
N LEU A 250 6.30 5.64 7.14
CA LEU A 250 6.33 4.54 8.09
C LEU A 250 5.27 3.48 7.77
N ALA A 251 4.11 3.92 7.28
CA ALA A 251 3.04 3.05 6.82
C ALA A 251 2.15 3.80 5.82
N ALA A 252 1.52 3.06 4.89
CA ALA A 252 0.53 3.60 3.97
C ALA A 252 -0.56 2.57 3.72
N ARG A 253 -1.82 3.01 3.54
CA ARG A 253 -2.94 2.09 3.30
C ARG A 253 -4.08 2.80 2.59
N TRP A 254 -4.70 2.11 1.63
CA TRP A 254 -5.99 2.54 1.10
C TRP A 254 -7.09 2.34 2.13
N LEU A 255 -8.03 3.28 2.21
CA LEU A 255 -9.24 3.12 3.02
C LEU A 255 -10.25 2.20 2.33
N ASN A 256 -10.33 2.29 1.00
CA ASN A 256 -11.29 1.60 0.14
C ASN A 256 -10.71 1.24 -1.23
#